data_094a295483809e4dd85cfcb36895c965
#
_entry.id   094a295483809e4dd85cfcb36895c965
#
_cell.length_a   1.000
_cell.length_b   1.000
_cell.length_c   1.000
_cell.angle_alpha   90.00
_cell.angle_beta   90.00
_cell.angle_gamma   90.00
#
_symmetry.space_group_name_H-M   'P 1'
#
loop_
_entity.id
_entity.type
_entity.pdbx_description
1 polymer ?
#
loop_
_entity_poly.entity_id
_entity_poly.type
_entity_poly.pdbx_seq_one_letter_code
_entity_poly.pdbx_strand_id
1 'polypeptide(L)'
;MRLTLVLATLAAAATPALSFFRLPCGPPLVVERVDPIISPGAVAGHVHTVAGGSGFSMTSTYKDLRKSTCTSCLAKADLSAYWSPLLYVALADGTFKSVPGGTHLVYYLPRAHPTDRTKVLAFPEGLEMLAGSPMRRTYNASSLVDQAIGWNCLGATGVKETRIAQLPRQNCPDGLRGEIRFPSCWDGKNLKSATQSHVAYPIGGESGPCPATHPKRIITLFFEVMYDVNSMKDLWTLAKDPKSPFVLANGDPTGLGYHGDFQNGWDVPILQRAMDECTSDSGVIEECKVLELYDRAVEPACRKTPDVNEVVLGTLKKLPGCNPVTKTTAAARAASGTCPNLALPPVFKKTTTYTSKFAPPGSHVTKDMPSTVASYKSYKYQGCYSDVGARTLSKRLSPSAKTVAACVGAAKSAGYSYVGLEYGGECWAGNALASGAKEVAFGKCDMVCEGNKLNVCGGGNALSLYKLTRSTSSRVKRHEPHTLGHA
;
A
#
# COMPACT_ATOMS: atom_id res chain seq x y z
N MET A 1 66.24 -8.76 43.72
CA MET A 1 64.87 -9.23 43.40
C MET A 1 64.24 -8.23 42.43
N ARG A 2 64.14 -8.60 41.14
CA ARG A 2 63.44 -7.79 40.11
C ARG A 2 62.01 -8.34 39.98
N LEU A 3 61.05 -7.51 40.28
CA LEU A 3 59.64 -7.81 40.13
C LEU A 3 59.25 -7.53 38.68
N THR A 4 58.92 -8.58 37.93
CA THR A 4 58.43 -8.45 36.55
C THR A 4 56.90 -8.34 36.61
N LEU A 5 56.37 -7.15 36.28
CA LEU A 5 54.95 -6.87 36.17
C LEU A 5 54.45 -7.47 34.84
N VAL A 6 53.63 -8.51 34.89
CA VAL A 6 52.94 -9.07 33.70
C VAL A 6 51.64 -8.29 33.55
N LEU A 7 51.54 -7.40 32.57
CA LEU A 7 50.29 -6.78 32.14
C LEU A 7 49.50 -7.81 31.35
N ALA A 8 48.47 -8.36 31.93
CA ALA A 8 47.46 -9.08 31.23
C ALA A 8 46.53 -8.13 30.49
N THR A 9 46.64 -8.02 29.18
CA THR A 9 45.69 -7.32 28.31
C THR A 9 44.42 -8.15 28.22
N LEU A 10 43.36 -7.75 28.93
CA LEU A 10 42.00 -8.23 28.67
C LEU A 10 41.59 -7.73 27.28
N ALA A 11 41.60 -8.62 26.29
CA ALA A 11 40.90 -8.42 25.05
C ALA A 11 39.39 -8.44 25.37
N ALA A 12 38.76 -7.28 25.44
CA ALA A 12 37.31 -7.19 25.48
C ALA A 12 36.80 -7.83 24.18
N ALA A 13 36.19 -9.01 24.30
CA ALA A 13 35.42 -9.59 23.20
C ALA A 13 34.25 -8.64 22.94
N ALA A 14 34.38 -7.81 21.90
CA ALA A 14 33.25 -7.01 21.42
C ALA A 14 32.15 -7.99 21.01
N THR A 15 31.05 -8.01 21.77
CA THR A 15 29.83 -8.66 21.31
C THR A 15 29.48 -8.06 19.97
N PRO A 16 29.25 -8.89 18.92
CA PRO A 16 28.85 -8.33 17.65
C PRO A 16 27.58 -7.50 17.87
N ALA A 17 27.67 -6.21 17.59
CA ALA A 17 26.52 -5.34 17.60
C ALA A 17 25.48 -5.94 16.68
N LEU A 18 24.24 -6.14 17.19
CA LEU A 18 23.12 -6.64 16.40
C LEU A 18 22.57 -5.51 15.51
N SER A 19 23.46 -4.87 14.74
CA SER A 19 23.12 -3.78 13.84
C SER A 19 21.99 -4.16 12.89
N PHE A 20 21.14 -3.21 12.58
CA PHE A 20 20.02 -3.37 11.64
C PHE A 20 19.56 -2.00 11.21
N PHE A 21 18.75 -1.95 10.16
CA PHE A 21 17.97 -0.76 9.86
C PHE A 21 16.52 -1.13 9.54
N ARG A 22 15.62 -0.23 9.85
CA ARG A 22 14.19 -0.35 9.60
C ARG A 22 13.74 0.75 8.66
N LEU A 23 13.13 0.32 7.56
CA LEU A 23 12.66 1.17 6.48
C LEU A 23 11.17 1.45 6.66
N PRO A 24 10.77 2.65 7.10
CA PRO A 24 9.38 3.04 7.11
C PRO A 24 8.86 3.21 5.68
N CYS A 25 7.69 2.65 5.41
CA CYS A 25 6.91 2.97 4.22
C CYS A 25 5.69 3.79 4.64
N GLY A 26 5.33 4.78 3.85
CA GLY A 26 4.13 5.59 4.06
C GLY A 26 2.84 4.78 3.82
N PRO A 27 1.71 5.44 3.67
CA PRO A 27 0.47 4.78 3.29
C PRO A 27 0.65 3.90 2.04
N PRO A 28 -0.14 2.83 1.87
CA PRO A 28 0.05 1.87 0.79
C PRO A 28 0.18 2.53 -0.59
N LEU A 29 1.10 2.02 -1.42
CA LEU A 29 1.22 2.36 -2.83
C LEU A 29 -0.11 2.11 -3.54
N VAL A 30 -0.71 0.97 -3.27
CA VAL A 30 -2.00 0.53 -3.80
C VAL A 30 -2.60 -0.56 -2.91
N VAL A 31 -3.93 -0.70 -2.93
CA VAL A 31 -4.67 -1.80 -2.29
C VAL A 31 -5.53 -2.46 -3.35
N GLU A 32 -5.21 -3.70 -3.72
CA GLU A 32 -5.88 -4.39 -4.82
C GLU A 32 -5.65 -5.91 -4.80
N ARG A 33 -6.27 -6.65 -5.70
CA ARG A 33 -6.02 -8.09 -5.91
C ARG A 33 -4.96 -8.31 -6.99
N VAL A 34 -3.70 -8.01 -6.65
CA VAL A 34 -2.52 -8.27 -7.50
C VAL A 34 -1.49 -9.04 -6.70
N ASP A 35 -0.88 -10.02 -7.33
CA ASP A 35 0.20 -10.84 -6.81
C ASP A 35 1.04 -11.39 -7.97
N PRO A 36 2.14 -10.73 -8.33
CA PRO A 36 2.99 -11.16 -9.44
C PRO A 36 3.76 -12.46 -9.19
N ILE A 37 3.84 -12.93 -7.93
CA ILE A 37 4.53 -14.18 -7.58
C ILE A 37 3.61 -15.39 -7.79
N ILE A 38 2.39 -15.33 -7.23
CA ILE A 38 1.47 -16.49 -7.21
C ILE A 38 0.49 -16.45 -8.38
N SER A 39 0.12 -15.26 -8.85
CA SER A 39 -0.87 -15.05 -9.91
C SER A 39 -0.35 -14.13 -11.02
N PRO A 40 0.84 -14.40 -11.62
CA PRO A 40 1.43 -13.49 -12.62
C PRO A 40 0.48 -13.32 -13.82
N GLY A 41 0.17 -12.04 -14.13
CA GLY A 41 -0.73 -11.67 -15.23
C GLY A 41 -2.21 -11.94 -14.99
N ALA A 42 -2.58 -12.44 -13.81
CA ALA A 42 -3.97 -12.72 -13.43
C ALA A 42 -4.38 -11.93 -12.18
N VAL A 43 -5.70 -11.77 -11.99
CA VAL A 43 -6.24 -11.16 -10.77
C VAL A 43 -6.02 -12.12 -9.60
N ALA A 44 -5.35 -11.66 -8.55
CA ALA A 44 -5.04 -12.48 -7.38
C ALA A 44 -6.30 -12.96 -6.63
N GLY A 45 -6.15 -14.03 -5.86
CA GLY A 45 -7.25 -14.65 -5.11
C GLY A 45 -7.86 -13.74 -4.04
N HIS A 46 -7.07 -12.89 -3.40
CA HIS A 46 -7.49 -12.00 -2.32
C HIS A 46 -6.78 -10.65 -2.39
N VAL A 47 -7.22 -9.71 -1.55
CA VAL A 47 -6.73 -8.33 -1.54
C VAL A 47 -5.43 -8.23 -0.75
N HIS A 48 -4.47 -7.50 -1.32
CA HIS A 48 -3.24 -7.12 -0.66
C HIS A 48 -3.15 -5.61 -0.45
N THR A 49 -2.51 -5.21 0.62
CA THR A 49 -1.95 -3.88 0.80
C THR A 49 -0.50 -3.92 0.34
N VAL A 50 -0.12 -3.03 -0.54
CA VAL A 50 1.19 -3.04 -1.22
C VAL A 50 1.96 -1.78 -0.86
N ALA A 51 3.23 -1.92 -0.47
CA ALA A 51 4.19 -0.83 -0.30
C ALA A 51 5.36 -0.99 -1.27
N GLY A 52 6.08 0.09 -1.53
CA GLY A 52 7.31 0.07 -2.33
C GLY A 52 7.22 0.83 -3.65
N GLY A 53 7.93 0.34 -4.64
CA GLY A 53 8.14 0.99 -5.94
C GLY A 53 6.91 1.01 -6.86
N SER A 54 6.70 2.13 -7.55
CA SER A 54 5.56 2.35 -8.45
C SER A 54 5.55 1.46 -9.70
N GLY A 55 6.63 0.74 -9.97
CA GLY A 55 6.72 -0.27 -11.03
C GLY A 55 6.01 -1.59 -10.71
N PHE A 56 5.45 -1.75 -9.50
CA PHE A 56 4.65 -2.90 -9.12
C PHE A 56 3.44 -3.07 -10.04
N SER A 57 3.20 -4.27 -10.53
CA SER A 57 2.06 -4.63 -11.38
C SER A 57 1.81 -6.14 -11.36
N MET A 58 0.78 -6.60 -12.04
CA MET A 58 0.44 -8.03 -12.18
C MET A 58 1.57 -8.89 -12.77
N THR A 59 2.52 -8.28 -13.47
CA THR A 59 3.63 -8.96 -14.17
C THR A 59 4.98 -8.33 -13.87
N SER A 60 5.07 -7.51 -12.81
CA SER A 60 6.32 -6.80 -12.49
C SER A 60 7.49 -7.77 -12.28
N THR A 61 8.63 -7.35 -12.79
CA THR A 61 9.93 -8.01 -12.62
C THR A 61 10.87 -7.06 -11.88
N TYR A 62 12.04 -7.54 -11.47
CA TYR A 62 13.10 -6.66 -10.94
C TYR A 62 13.36 -5.45 -11.85
N LYS A 63 13.47 -5.68 -13.17
CA LYS A 63 13.71 -4.61 -14.15
C LYS A 63 12.59 -3.57 -14.18
N ASP A 64 11.35 -3.99 -13.96
CA ASP A 64 10.20 -3.07 -13.93
C ASP A 64 10.16 -2.30 -12.62
N LEU A 65 10.44 -2.94 -11.50
CA LEU A 65 10.61 -2.27 -10.21
C LEU A 65 11.72 -1.22 -10.26
N ARG A 66 12.88 -1.54 -10.86
CA ARG A 66 14.00 -0.58 -11.02
C ARG A 66 13.68 0.63 -11.92
N LYS A 67 12.59 0.58 -12.69
CA LYS A 67 12.06 1.72 -13.47
C LYS A 67 11.00 2.54 -12.72
N SER A 68 10.72 2.21 -11.45
CA SER A 68 9.78 2.98 -10.64
C SER A 68 10.14 4.46 -10.63
N THR A 69 9.15 5.31 -10.82
CA THR A 69 9.32 6.77 -10.77
C THR A 69 9.27 7.32 -9.35
N CYS A 70 8.71 6.55 -8.42
CA CYS A 70 8.71 6.82 -6.98
C CYS A 70 8.54 5.51 -6.20
N THR A 71 8.77 5.57 -4.89
CA THR A 71 8.48 4.51 -3.92
C THR A 71 7.68 5.09 -2.75
N SER A 72 6.82 4.28 -2.13
CA SER A 72 6.13 4.66 -0.91
C SER A 72 7.01 4.48 0.35
N CYS A 73 8.25 4.01 0.19
CA CYS A 73 9.20 3.79 1.28
C CYS A 73 10.27 4.89 1.33
N LEU A 74 10.90 5.07 2.49
CA LEU A 74 11.76 6.22 2.76
C LEU A 74 13.09 6.21 2.00
N ALA A 75 13.70 5.04 1.75
CA ALA A 75 14.98 4.93 1.06
C ALA A 75 14.80 5.00 -0.47
N LYS A 76 15.47 5.94 -1.14
CA LYS A 76 15.37 6.13 -2.59
C LYS A 76 15.94 4.97 -3.39
N ALA A 77 16.93 4.27 -2.85
CA ALA A 77 17.57 3.12 -3.51
C ALA A 77 16.69 1.86 -3.49
N ASP A 78 15.66 1.83 -2.63
CA ASP A 78 14.73 0.71 -2.50
C ASP A 78 13.46 0.94 -3.32
N LEU A 79 13.37 0.23 -4.42
CA LEU A 79 12.19 0.18 -5.29
C LEU A 79 11.53 -1.19 -5.25
N SER A 80 11.81 -1.99 -4.20
CA SER A 80 11.18 -3.29 -3.96
C SER A 80 9.67 -3.16 -3.80
N ALA A 81 8.98 -4.28 -3.92
CA ALA A 81 7.57 -4.39 -3.58
C ALA A 81 7.38 -5.33 -2.40
N TYR A 82 6.53 -4.93 -1.46
CA TYR A 82 6.18 -5.60 -0.23
C TYR A 82 4.67 -5.65 -0.12
N TRP A 83 4.08 -6.83 0.07
CA TRP A 83 2.63 -6.89 0.23
C TRP A 83 2.18 -7.94 1.24
N SER A 84 1.02 -7.71 1.80
CA SER A 84 0.38 -8.56 2.80
C SER A 84 -1.14 -8.46 2.70
N PRO A 85 -1.92 -9.44 3.22
CA PRO A 85 -3.37 -9.40 3.16
C PRO A 85 -3.97 -8.21 3.90
N LEU A 86 -5.02 -7.61 3.31
CA LEU A 86 -5.83 -6.62 3.99
C LEU A 86 -6.64 -7.25 5.12
N LEU A 87 -6.94 -6.46 6.16
CA LEU A 87 -7.76 -6.86 7.30
C LEU A 87 -9.17 -6.25 7.20
N TYR A 88 -10.19 -7.00 7.60
CA TYR A 88 -11.57 -6.56 7.65
C TYR A 88 -12.22 -6.88 9.00
N VAL A 89 -13.26 -6.14 9.36
CA VAL A 89 -14.23 -6.51 10.41
C VAL A 89 -15.40 -7.22 9.75
N ALA A 90 -15.73 -8.43 10.20
CA ALA A 90 -16.90 -9.17 9.76
C ALA A 90 -18.12 -8.77 10.61
N LEU A 91 -19.15 -8.18 10.00
CA LEU A 91 -20.35 -7.70 10.68
C LEU A 91 -21.46 -8.76 10.75
N ALA A 92 -22.37 -8.62 11.72
CA ALA A 92 -23.46 -9.54 11.96
C ALA A 92 -24.49 -9.57 10.81
N ASP A 93 -24.61 -8.47 10.07
CA ASP A 93 -25.44 -8.35 8.87
C ASP A 93 -24.87 -9.07 7.62
N GLY A 94 -23.71 -9.72 7.79
CA GLY A 94 -23.01 -10.42 6.72
C GLY A 94 -22.08 -9.54 5.87
N THR A 95 -21.99 -8.24 6.16
CA THR A 95 -21.07 -7.34 5.46
C THR A 95 -19.67 -7.34 6.09
N PHE A 96 -18.70 -6.79 5.37
CA PHE A 96 -17.30 -6.67 5.79
C PHE A 96 -16.87 -5.23 5.69
N LYS A 97 -16.26 -4.68 6.74
CA LYS A 97 -15.71 -3.33 6.76
C LYS A 97 -14.19 -3.40 6.73
N SER A 98 -13.54 -2.78 5.75
CA SER A 98 -12.08 -2.74 5.69
C SER A 98 -11.50 -1.97 6.88
N VAL A 99 -10.46 -2.52 7.49
CA VAL A 99 -9.70 -1.86 8.56
C VAL A 99 -8.69 -0.89 7.91
N PRO A 100 -8.61 0.36 8.37
CA PRO A 100 -7.59 1.29 7.90
C PRO A 100 -6.17 0.83 8.26
N GLY A 101 -5.17 1.28 7.51
CA GLY A 101 -3.77 0.92 7.74
C GLY A 101 -3.20 0.04 6.64
N GLY A 102 -2.48 -1.00 7.02
CA GLY A 102 -1.69 -1.81 6.09
C GLY A 102 -0.37 -1.14 5.70
N THR A 103 0.12 -0.21 6.55
CA THR A 103 1.43 0.44 6.39
C THR A 103 2.54 -0.49 6.84
N HIS A 104 3.58 -0.59 6.02
CA HIS A 104 4.71 -1.48 6.29
C HIS A 104 5.87 -0.73 6.95
N LEU A 105 6.45 -1.34 7.98
CA LEU A 105 7.77 -1.04 8.49
C LEU A 105 8.64 -2.26 8.21
N VAL A 106 9.62 -2.11 7.36
CA VAL A 106 10.44 -3.22 6.84
C VAL A 106 11.79 -3.22 7.52
N TYR A 107 12.11 -4.30 8.22
CA TYR A 107 13.38 -4.47 8.90
C TYR A 107 14.35 -5.28 8.06
N TYR A 108 15.57 -4.80 7.99
CA TYR A 108 16.71 -5.44 7.37
C TYR A 108 17.69 -5.86 8.47
N LEU A 109 17.73 -7.17 8.74
CA LEU A 109 18.41 -7.75 9.88
C LEU A 109 19.59 -8.60 9.39
N PRO A 110 20.83 -8.09 9.38
CA PRO A 110 22.01 -8.85 8.97
C PRO A 110 22.42 -9.85 10.05
N ARG A 111 21.58 -10.85 10.26
CA ARG A 111 21.78 -11.89 11.28
C ARG A 111 22.68 -13.00 10.70
N ALA A 112 23.73 -13.33 11.44
CA ALA A 112 24.63 -14.45 11.15
C ALA A 112 24.69 -15.39 12.34
N HIS A 113 25.03 -16.66 12.10
CA HIS A 113 25.34 -17.57 13.19
C HIS A 113 26.65 -17.13 13.85
N PRO A 114 26.78 -17.11 15.19
CA PRO A 114 28.00 -16.64 15.88
C PRO A 114 29.29 -17.34 15.48
N THR A 115 29.19 -18.61 15.06
CA THR A 115 30.33 -19.41 14.58
C THR A 115 30.44 -19.41 13.05
N ASP A 116 29.45 -18.86 12.32
CA ASP A 116 29.47 -18.78 10.87
C ASP A 116 30.22 -17.52 10.44
N ARG A 117 31.37 -17.72 9.79
CA ARG A 117 32.19 -16.63 9.25
C ARG A 117 31.77 -16.23 7.85
N THR A 118 30.69 -16.82 7.33
CA THR A 118 30.19 -16.44 6.01
C THR A 118 29.57 -15.03 6.05
N LYS A 119 29.90 -14.24 5.04
CA LYS A 119 29.32 -12.91 4.89
C LYS A 119 27.80 -13.03 4.65
N VAL A 120 27.02 -12.21 5.35
CA VAL A 120 25.60 -12.02 5.01
C VAL A 120 25.52 -11.25 3.71
N LEU A 121 24.79 -11.78 2.75
CA LEU A 121 24.66 -11.20 1.41
C LEU A 121 23.37 -10.36 1.29
N ALA A 122 23.44 -9.30 0.51
CA ALA A 122 22.26 -8.63 -0.02
C ALA A 122 21.42 -9.62 -0.86
N PHE A 123 20.15 -9.30 -1.06
CA PHE A 123 19.31 -10.08 -1.97
C PHE A 123 19.85 -10.02 -3.39
N PRO A 124 19.93 -11.15 -4.10
CA PRO A 124 20.27 -11.13 -5.52
C PRO A 124 19.17 -10.42 -6.33
N GLU A 125 19.54 -9.84 -7.46
CA GLU A 125 18.58 -9.22 -8.38
C GLU A 125 17.47 -10.19 -8.76
N GLY A 126 16.23 -9.78 -8.62
CA GLY A 126 15.06 -10.58 -8.98
C GLY A 126 14.68 -11.67 -7.99
N LEU A 127 15.24 -11.69 -6.78
CA LEU A 127 14.77 -12.60 -5.73
C LEU A 127 13.33 -12.29 -5.36
N GLU A 128 12.50 -13.31 -5.35
CA GLU A 128 11.11 -13.28 -4.92
C GLU A 128 10.91 -14.23 -3.75
N MET A 129 10.25 -13.81 -2.69
CA MET A 129 10.00 -14.63 -1.51
C MET A 129 8.56 -14.49 -1.02
N LEU A 130 8.04 -15.57 -0.46
CA LEU A 130 6.79 -15.61 0.29
C LEU A 130 7.05 -16.21 1.67
N ALA A 131 6.48 -15.61 2.71
CA ALA A 131 6.50 -16.11 4.07
C ALA A 131 5.07 -16.28 4.59
N GLY A 132 4.77 -17.41 5.22
CA GLY A 132 3.42 -17.79 5.64
C GLY A 132 2.65 -18.55 4.57
N SER A 133 1.32 -18.69 4.77
CA SER A 133 0.45 -19.34 3.79
C SER A 133 -1.01 -18.92 3.99
N PRO A 134 -1.71 -18.47 2.93
CA PRO A 134 -3.11 -18.03 3.02
C PRO A 134 -4.08 -19.13 3.45
N MET A 135 -3.71 -20.40 3.26
CA MET A 135 -4.57 -21.56 3.56
C MET A 135 -4.43 -22.06 5.00
N ARG A 136 -3.44 -21.57 5.76
CA ARG A 136 -3.17 -22.07 7.11
C ARG A 136 -4.24 -21.63 8.10
N ARG A 137 -4.71 -22.58 8.93
CA ARG A 137 -5.67 -22.37 10.04
C ARG A 137 -5.29 -23.15 11.30
N THR A 138 -4.07 -23.73 11.31
CA THR A 138 -3.51 -24.44 12.45
C THR A 138 -2.13 -23.89 12.76
N TYR A 139 -1.69 -24.01 14.01
CA TYR A 139 -0.38 -23.53 14.48
C TYR A 139 0.39 -24.66 15.11
N ASN A 140 1.65 -24.84 14.69
CA ASN A 140 2.61 -25.75 15.31
C ASN A 140 3.77 -24.93 15.88
N ALA A 141 3.86 -24.88 17.20
CA ALA A 141 4.90 -24.12 17.91
C ALA A 141 6.34 -24.60 17.62
N SER A 142 6.52 -25.81 17.09
CA SER A 142 7.83 -26.34 16.69
C SER A 142 8.21 -26.01 15.24
N SER A 143 7.28 -25.45 14.46
CA SER A 143 7.51 -25.10 13.06
C SER A 143 8.07 -23.68 12.94
N LEU A 144 9.27 -23.53 12.39
CA LEU A 144 9.87 -22.21 12.12
C LEU A 144 9.01 -21.37 11.15
N VAL A 145 8.34 -22.04 10.20
CA VAL A 145 7.39 -21.38 9.28
C VAL A 145 6.20 -20.79 10.02
N ASP A 146 5.69 -21.51 11.03
CA ASP A 146 4.56 -21.03 11.84
C ASP A 146 4.99 -19.95 12.83
N GLN A 147 6.17 -20.10 13.44
CA GLN A 147 6.76 -19.09 14.30
C GLN A 147 7.11 -17.79 13.56
N ALA A 148 7.30 -17.86 12.25
CA ALA A 148 7.64 -16.69 11.42
C ALA A 148 6.50 -15.65 11.34
N ILE A 149 5.25 -16.06 11.61
CA ILE A 149 4.05 -15.22 11.53
C ILE A 149 3.50 -14.98 12.94
N GLY A 150 3.09 -13.75 13.22
CA GLY A 150 2.49 -13.42 14.52
C GLY A 150 1.80 -12.06 14.53
N TRP A 151 1.24 -11.75 15.68
CA TRP A 151 0.49 -10.53 15.92
C TRP A 151 0.92 -9.90 17.24
N ASN A 152 0.88 -8.58 17.31
CA ASN A 152 1.13 -7.83 18.54
C ASN A 152 0.05 -6.75 18.71
N CYS A 153 -0.67 -6.81 19.83
CA CYS A 153 -1.73 -5.89 20.16
C CYS A 153 -1.14 -4.75 20.99
N LEU A 154 -0.99 -3.57 20.40
CA LEU A 154 -0.29 -2.44 21.01
C LEU A 154 -1.22 -1.63 21.93
N GLY A 155 -0.67 -1.12 23.03
CA GLY A 155 -1.37 -0.25 23.99
C GLY A 155 -2.44 -0.95 24.85
N ALA A 156 -2.53 -2.29 24.83
CA ALA A 156 -3.51 -3.00 25.66
C ALA A 156 -3.10 -2.96 27.14
N THR A 157 -3.95 -2.37 27.99
CA THR A 157 -3.68 -2.24 29.44
C THR A 157 -3.64 -3.60 30.13
N GLY A 158 -2.67 -3.78 31.00
CA GLY A 158 -2.50 -5.02 31.79
C GLY A 158 -1.96 -6.21 30.99
N VAL A 159 -1.67 -6.03 29.72
CA VAL A 159 -1.04 -7.05 28.87
C VAL A 159 0.38 -6.58 28.55
N LYS A 160 1.39 -7.37 28.95
CA LYS A 160 2.73 -7.17 28.41
C LYS A 160 2.65 -7.38 26.91
N GLU A 161 3.20 -6.44 26.12
CA GLU A 161 3.30 -6.62 24.67
C GLU A 161 3.99 -7.93 24.37
N THR A 162 3.21 -8.93 24.00
CA THR A 162 3.71 -10.25 23.66
C THR A 162 3.17 -10.64 22.30
N ARG A 163 4.06 -11.12 21.49
CA ARG A 163 3.71 -11.69 20.20
C ARG A 163 2.84 -12.93 20.35
N ILE A 164 1.69 -12.93 19.72
CA ILE A 164 0.73 -14.04 19.72
C ILE A 164 0.56 -14.61 18.30
N ALA A 165 0.22 -15.90 18.22
CA ALA A 165 0.08 -16.57 16.92
C ALA A 165 -1.20 -16.19 16.15
N GLN A 166 -2.28 -15.83 16.88
CA GLN A 166 -3.60 -15.58 16.32
C GLN A 166 -4.00 -14.11 16.46
N LEU A 167 -5.03 -13.70 15.72
CA LEU A 167 -5.66 -12.38 15.88
C LEU A 167 -6.11 -12.17 17.33
N PRO A 168 -5.93 -10.95 17.89
CA PRO A 168 -6.32 -10.67 19.26
C PRO A 168 -7.84 -10.72 19.45
N ARG A 169 -8.25 -11.04 20.67
CA ARG A 169 -9.65 -11.07 21.10
C ARG A 169 -10.05 -9.86 21.94
N GLN A 170 -9.28 -8.80 21.84
CA GLN A 170 -9.46 -7.54 22.54
C GLN A 170 -9.07 -6.38 21.63
N ASN A 171 -9.56 -5.16 21.94
CA ASN A 171 -9.13 -3.97 21.25
C ASN A 171 -7.64 -3.68 21.51
N CYS A 172 -6.96 -3.12 20.51
CA CYS A 172 -5.58 -2.69 20.55
C CYS A 172 -5.55 -1.14 20.43
N PRO A 173 -5.49 -0.39 21.53
CA PRO A 173 -5.62 1.07 21.53
C PRO A 173 -4.61 1.79 20.65
N ASP A 174 -3.38 1.28 20.55
CA ASP A 174 -2.31 1.85 19.72
C ASP A 174 -2.15 1.11 18.37
N GLY A 175 -3.13 0.27 18.02
CA GLY A 175 -3.18 -0.47 16.76
C GLY A 175 -2.79 -1.94 16.89
N LEU A 176 -3.06 -2.69 15.84
CA LEU A 176 -2.68 -4.09 15.70
C LEU A 176 -1.51 -4.20 14.73
N ARG A 177 -0.43 -4.83 15.18
CA ARG A 177 0.77 -5.09 14.39
C ARG A 177 0.81 -6.53 13.93
N GLY A 178 0.75 -6.76 12.61
CA GLY A 178 1.03 -8.04 12.00
C GLY A 178 2.53 -8.19 11.74
N GLU A 179 3.11 -9.33 12.09
CA GLU A 179 4.55 -9.59 12.01
C GLU A 179 4.84 -10.77 11.08
N ILE A 180 5.77 -10.57 10.15
CA ILE A 180 6.15 -11.56 9.14
C ILE A 180 7.66 -11.61 9.02
N ARG A 181 8.28 -12.76 9.34
CA ARG A 181 9.70 -13.01 9.14
C ARG A 181 9.90 -13.89 7.91
N PHE A 182 10.75 -13.45 7.02
CA PHE A 182 11.10 -14.21 5.81
C PHE A 182 12.27 -15.18 6.05
N PRO A 183 12.35 -16.26 5.26
CA PRO A 183 13.53 -17.12 5.27
C PRO A 183 14.79 -16.36 4.84
N SER A 184 15.94 -16.70 5.42
CA SER A 184 17.21 -15.98 5.20
C SER A 184 18.36 -16.88 4.77
N CYS A 185 18.07 -18.10 4.34
CA CYS A 185 19.02 -19.01 3.72
C CYS A 185 18.59 -19.30 2.28
N TRP A 186 19.46 -19.03 1.31
CA TRP A 186 19.20 -19.17 -0.12
C TRP A 186 20.03 -20.31 -0.72
N ASP A 187 19.46 -21.02 -1.70
CA ASP A 187 20.14 -22.13 -2.40
C ASP A 187 21.34 -21.65 -3.25
N GLY A 188 21.48 -20.33 -3.44
CA GLY A 188 22.56 -19.72 -4.21
C GLY A 188 22.36 -19.77 -5.73
N LYS A 189 21.19 -20.18 -6.21
CA LYS A 189 20.93 -20.45 -7.63
C LYS A 189 19.60 -19.91 -8.13
N ASN A 190 18.49 -20.31 -7.49
CA ASN A 190 17.16 -19.99 -7.97
C ASN A 190 16.66 -18.69 -7.34
N LEU A 191 16.04 -17.83 -8.15
CA LEU A 191 15.51 -16.53 -7.69
C LEU A 191 14.06 -16.62 -7.22
N LYS A 192 13.37 -17.69 -7.62
CA LYS A 192 11.98 -18.00 -7.27
C LYS A 192 11.69 -19.49 -7.41
N SER A 193 10.63 -19.92 -6.76
CA SER A 193 10.09 -21.29 -6.87
C SER A 193 8.62 -21.27 -6.48
N ALA A 194 7.79 -22.01 -7.19
CA ALA A 194 6.35 -22.14 -6.89
C ALA A 194 6.08 -22.70 -5.47
N THR A 195 7.04 -23.47 -4.92
CA THR A 195 6.95 -24.06 -3.58
C THR A 195 7.83 -23.35 -2.56
N GLN A 196 8.43 -22.20 -2.91
CA GLN A 196 9.41 -21.45 -2.10
C GLN A 196 10.65 -22.28 -1.72
N SER A 197 10.96 -23.33 -2.48
CA SER A 197 12.07 -24.27 -2.21
C SER A 197 13.46 -23.70 -2.48
N HIS A 198 13.59 -22.48 -2.96
CA HIS A 198 14.86 -21.77 -3.18
C HIS A 198 15.37 -21.06 -1.93
N VAL A 199 14.53 -20.92 -0.90
CA VAL A 199 14.87 -20.30 0.38
C VAL A 199 14.44 -21.18 1.55
N ALA A 200 15.13 -21.05 2.68
CA ALA A 200 14.84 -21.79 3.91
C ALA A 200 15.07 -20.93 5.15
N TYR A 201 14.37 -21.26 6.23
CA TYR A 201 14.65 -20.68 7.54
C TYR A 201 15.93 -21.28 8.12
N PRO A 202 16.74 -20.51 8.87
CA PRO A 202 17.90 -21.01 9.58
C PRO A 202 17.51 -22.09 10.62
N ILE A 203 18.36 -23.07 10.83
CA ILE A 203 18.12 -24.17 11.77
C ILE A 203 18.17 -23.61 13.21
N GLY A 204 17.14 -23.88 13.99
CA GLY A 204 17.09 -23.47 15.41
C GLY A 204 16.74 -22.01 15.65
N GLY A 205 16.36 -21.23 14.62
CA GLY A 205 15.89 -19.85 14.76
C GLY A 205 16.69 -18.85 13.93
N GLU A 206 16.43 -17.56 14.14
CA GLU A 206 16.86 -16.46 13.27
C GLU A 206 18.38 -16.38 13.06
N SER A 207 19.16 -16.62 14.11
CA SER A 207 20.63 -16.59 14.06
C SER A 207 21.26 -17.98 13.93
N GLY A 208 20.47 -19.03 13.69
CA GLY A 208 20.96 -20.38 13.51
C GLY A 208 21.72 -20.58 12.18
N PRO A 209 22.42 -21.69 11.99
CA PRO A 209 23.13 -21.97 10.74
C PRO A 209 22.15 -22.21 9.59
N CYS A 210 22.59 -21.91 8.37
CA CYS A 210 21.84 -22.29 7.17
C CYS A 210 21.92 -23.78 6.91
N PRO A 211 20.83 -24.44 6.43
CA PRO A 211 20.89 -25.84 6.00
C PRO A 211 21.86 -26.02 4.83
N ALA A 212 22.49 -27.19 4.73
CA ALA A 212 23.44 -27.49 3.65
C ALA A 212 22.85 -27.33 2.24
N THR A 213 21.55 -27.52 2.09
CA THR A 213 20.83 -27.30 0.82
C THR A 213 20.67 -25.82 0.44
N HIS A 214 20.82 -24.90 1.41
CA HIS A 214 20.67 -23.45 1.24
C HIS A 214 21.87 -22.73 1.87
N PRO A 215 23.07 -22.91 1.33
CA PRO A 215 24.31 -22.52 2.01
C PRO A 215 24.58 -20.99 1.99
N LYS A 216 23.78 -20.21 1.28
CA LYS A 216 24.00 -18.77 1.17
C LYS A 216 23.15 -18.04 2.20
N ARG A 217 23.80 -17.41 3.18
CA ARG A 217 23.14 -16.51 4.13
C ARG A 217 22.82 -15.20 3.42
N ILE A 218 21.57 -14.86 3.32
CA ILE A 218 21.08 -13.54 2.89
C ILE A 218 20.53 -12.76 4.08
N ILE A 219 20.38 -11.44 3.94
CA ILE A 219 19.80 -10.60 4.97
C ILE A 219 18.41 -11.09 5.35
N THR A 220 18.09 -11.11 6.64
CA THR A 220 16.73 -11.45 7.10
C THR A 220 15.81 -10.27 6.91
N LEU A 221 14.74 -10.48 6.16
CA LEU A 221 13.65 -9.52 5.98
C LEU A 221 12.58 -9.79 7.03
N PHE A 222 12.09 -8.70 7.66
CA PHE A 222 11.00 -8.80 8.61
C PHE A 222 10.04 -7.62 8.44
N PHE A 223 8.74 -7.91 8.35
CA PHE A 223 7.70 -6.89 8.27
C PHE A 223 7.02 -6.70 9.60
N GLU A 224 6.76 -5.45 9.94
CA GLU A 224 5.71 -5.02 10.82
C GLU A 224 4.67 -4.27 10.00
N VAL A 225 3.43 -4.75 10.00
CA VAL A 225 2.32 -4.14 9.25
C VAL A 225 1.29 -3.63 10.22
N MET A 226 1.01 -2.33 10.18
CA MET A 226 0.14 -1.66 11.15
C MET A 226 -1.29 -1.53 10.63
N TYR A 227 -2.26 -1.96 11.46
CA TYR A 227 -3.69 -1.83 11.22
C TYR A 227 -4.32 -0.99 12.33
N ASP A 228 -5.05 0.07 11.95
CA ASP A 228 -5.79 0.92 12.90
C ASP A 228 -7.11 0.26 13.31
N VAL A 229 -6.99 -0.76 14.15
CA VAL A 229 -8.15 -1.49 14.68
C VAL A 229 -8.93 -0.69 15.72
N ASN A 230 -8.27 0.27 16.39
CA ASN A 230 -8.92 1.09 17.41
C ASN A 230 -9.98 2.03 16.81
N SER A 231 -9.77 2.53 15.61
CA SER A 231 -10.80 3.30 14.88
C SER A 231 -12.06 2.48 14.56
N MET A 232 -11.96 1.15 14.63
CA MET A 232 -13.08 0.21 14.40
C MET A 232 -13.76 -0.28 15.70
N LYS A 233 -13.34 0.19 16.89
CA LYS A 233 -13.82 -0.31 18.19
C LYS A 233 -15.34 -0.29 18.33
N ASP A 234 -15.99 0.73 17.80
CA ASP A 234 -17.45 0.88 17.90
C ASP A 234 -18.21 -0.17 17.07
N LEU A 235 -17.54 -0.82 16.11
CA LEU A 235 -18.10 -1.90 15.31
C LEU A 235 -18.04 -3.27 16.00
N TRP A 236 -17.32 -3.41 17.12
CA TRP A 236 -17.18 -4.69 17.80
C TRP A 236 -18.53 -5.26 18.26
N THR A 237 -19.43 -4.41 18.77
CA THR A 237 -20.78 -4.80 19.17
C THR A 237 -21.66 -5.22 17.99
N LEU A 238 -21.33 -4.76 16.79
CA LEU A 238 -22.03 -5.10 15.55
C LEU A 238 -21.33 -6.24 14.79
N ALA A 239 -20.20 -6.75 15.30
CA ALA A 239 -19.45 -7.82 14.66
C ALA A 239 -20.19 -9.17 14.76
N LYS A 240 -19.95 -10.03 13.78
CA LYS A 240 -20.47 -11.40 13.75
C LYS A 240 -20.01 -12.22 14.95
N ASP A 241 -18.78 -12.02 15.38
CA ASP A 241 -18.23 -12.51 16.66
C ASP A 241 -17.61 -11.32 17.39
N PRO A 242 -18.31 -10.74 18.41
CA PRO A 242 -17.77 -9.59 19.16
C PRO A 242 -16.47 -9.86 19.90
N LYS A 243 -16.12 -11.13 20.12
CA LYS A 243 -14.83 -11.52 20.73
C LYS A 243 -13.72 -11.71 19.71
N SER A 244 -14.03 -11.82 18.40
CA SER A 244 -13.07 -12.04 17.33
C SER A 244 -13.60 -11.42 16.03
N PRO A 245 -13.67 -10.08 15.95
CA PRO A 245 -14.38 -9.39 14.86
C PRO A 245 -13.62 -9.42 13.54
N PHE A 246 -12.32 -9.70 13.57
CA PHE A 246 -11.45 -9.55 12.41
C PHE A 246 -11.42 -10.78 11.50
N VAL A 247 -11.22 -10.52 10.22
CA VAL A 247 -10.99 -11.53 9.18
C VAL A 247 -10.00 -10.98 8.16
N LEU A 248 -9.03 -11.79 7.75
CA LEU A 248 -8.12 -11.45 6.66
C LEU A 248 -8.81 -11.53 5.29
N ALA A 249 -8.30 -10.83 4.31
CA ALA A 249 -8.82 -10.80 2.94
C ALA A 249 -8.95 -12.19 2.30
N ASN A 250 -8.13 -13.18 2.73
CA ASN A 250 -8.19 -14.58 2.31
C ASN A 250 -9.23 -15.42 3.09
N GLY A 251 -10.17 -14.78 3.80
CA GLY A 251 -11.24 -15.45 4.55
C GLY A 251 -10.79 -16.10 5.86
N ASP A 252 -9.63 -15.73 6.40
CA ASP A 252 -9.12 -16.28 7.65
C ASP A 252 -9.53 -15.44 8.87
N PRO A 253 -10.37 -15.95 9.79
CA PRO A 253 -10.72 -15.28 11.04
C PRO A 253 -9.73 -15.60 12.18
N THR A 254 -8.76 -16.49 11.96
CA THR A 254 -7.81 -16.89 13.00
C THR A 254 -6.54 -16.05 13.02
N GLY A 255 -6.17 -15.46 11.89
CA GLY A 255 -4.91 -14.75 11.69
C GLY A 255 -3.73 -15.67 11.34
N LEU A 256 -3.90 -16.99 11.38
CA LEU A 256 -2.85 -17.96 11.07
C LEU A 256 -2.54 -18.02 9.57
N GLY A 257 -3.49 -17.62 8.72
CA GLY A 257 -3.32 -17.48 7.27
C GLY A 257 -2.69 -16.15 6.85
N TYR A 258 -2.15 -15.38 7.79
CA TYR A 258 -1.38 -14.18 7.48
C TYR A 258 -0.08 -14.58 6.77
N HIS A 259 0.33 -13.79 5.80
CA HIS A 259 1.51 -14.02 4.98
C HIS A 259 2.03 -12.70 4.45
N GLY A 260 3.23 -12.72 3.95
CA GLY A 260 3.83 -11.59 3.26
C GLY A 260 4.62 -12.04 2.06
N ASP A 261 4.69 -11.16 1.11
CA ASP A 261 5.32 -11.36 -0.18
C ASP A 261 6.32 -10.25 -0.43
N PHE A 262 7.40 -10.59 -1.10
CA PHE A 262 8.50 -9.71 -1.39
C PHE A 262 9.05 -9.96 -2.80
N GLN A 263 9.19 -8.88 -3.54
CA GLN A 263 9.91 -8.85 -4.81
C GLN A 263 11.04 -7.83 -4.72
N ASN A 264 12.28 -8.30 -4.83
CA ASN A 264 13.46 -7.43 -4.73
C ASN A 264 13.49 -6.37 -5.83
N GLY A 265 13.66 -5.13 -5.44
CA GLY A 265 13.86 -3.98 -6.31
C GLY A 265 14.96 -3.04 -5.81
N TRP A 266 15.80 -3.49 -4.88
CA TRP A 266 16.95 -2.72 -4.41
C TRP A 266 18.00 -2.47 -5.48
N ASP A 267 18.69 -1.36 -5.35
CA ASP A 267 20.06 -1.25 -5.85
C ASP A 267 20.94 -2.15 -4.99
N VAL A 268 21.30 -3.32 -5.52
CA VAL A 268 21.94 -4.39 -4.74
C VAL A 268 23.30 -3.98 -4.16
N PRO A 269 24.20 -3.29 -4.88
CA PRO A 269 25.41 -2.69 -4.31
C PRO A 269 25.13 -1.76 -3.13
N ILE A 270 24.13 -0.90 -3.22
CA ILE A 270 23.77 0.03 -2.13
C ILE A 270 23.21 -0.75 -0.93
N LEU A 271 22.37 -1.77 -1.14
CA LEU A 271 21.88 -2.61 -0.05
C LEU A 271 23.05 -3.32 0.67
N GLN A 272 24.00 -3.90 -0.08
CA GLN A 272 25.15 -4.56 0.53
C GLN A 272 26.00 -3.59 1.36
N ARG A 273 26.24 -2.39 0.84
CA ARG A 273 26.95 -1.35 1.61
C ARG A 273 26.18 -0.95 2.86
N ALA A 274 24.86 -0.78 2.77
CA ALA A 274 24.05 -0.44 3.94
C ALA A 274 24.13 -1.54 5.02
N MET A 275 24.16 -2.82 4.63
CA MET A 275 24.35 -3.94 5.55
C MET A 275 25.74 -3.96 6.20
N ASP A 276 26.76 -3.57 5.47
CA ASP A 276 28.15 -3.59 5.93
C ASP A 276 28.49 -2.34 6.80
N GLU A 277 27.88 -1.18 6.52
CA GLU A 277 28.25 0.12 7.08
C GLU A 277 27.25 0.70 8.10
N CYS A 278 25.94 0.28 8.05
CA CYS A 278 24.93 0.78 8.99
C CYS A 278 24.89 -0.05 10.25
N THR A 279 25.64 0.38 11.26
CA THR A 279 25.93 -0.38 12.48
C THR A 279 25.15 0.10 13.71
N SER A 280 24.14 0.93 13.55
CA SER A 280 23.34 1.43 14.66
C SER A 280 22.46 0.33 15.28
N ASP A 281 22.45 0.25 16.60
CA ASP A 281 21.58 -0.65 17.36
C ASP A 281 20.13 -0.13 17.46
N SER A 282 19.91 1.16 17.14
CA SER A 282 18.57 1.78 17.17
C SER A 282 17.70 1.31 16.00
N GLY A 283 18.32 0.92 14.90
CA GLY A 283 17.66 0.63 13.63
C GLY A 283 17.04 1.86 12.95
N VAL A 284 17.31 3.06 13.46
CA VAL A 284 16.82 4.31 12.87
C VAL A 284 17.52 4.54 11.54
N ILE A 285 16.77 4.57 10.44
CA ILE A 285 17.34 4.59 9.08
C ILE A 285 18.12 5.86 8.79
N GLU A 286 17.80 6.97 9.44
CA GLU A 286 18.50 8.26 9.30
C GLU A 286 19.96 8.20 9.81
N GLU A 287 20.28 7.22 10.65
CA GLU A 287 21.64 6.96 11.11
C GLU A 287 22.46 6.21 10.07
N CYS A 288 21.82 5.59 9.08
CA CYS A 288 22.46 4.89 7.98
C CYS A 288 22.86 5.85 6.86
N LYS A 289 24.05 6.41 6.92
CA LYS A 289 24.52 7.46 5.99
C LYS A 289 24.76 6.98 4.54
N VAL A 290 24.75 5.68 4.32
CA VAL A 290 24.82 5.07 2.97
C VAL A 290 23.55 5.32 2.18
N LEU A 291 22.41 5.45 2.87
CA LEU A 291 21.11 5.55 2.23
C LEU A 291 20.70 7.01 2.01
N GLU A 292 20.37 7.33 0.78
CA GLU A 292 19.69 8.58 0.45
C GLU A 292 18.19 8.41 0.76
N LEU A 293 17.64 9.29 1.61
CA LEU A 293 16.29 9.23 2.09
C LEU A 293 15.41 10.33 1.48
N TYR A 294 14.12 10.08 1.39
CA TYR A 294 13.13 11.14 1.24
C TYR A 294 12.97 11.90 2.56
N ASP A 295 12.56 13.16 2.47
CA ASP A 295 12.26 13.96 3.66
C ASP A 295 11.02 13.38 4.37
N ARG A 296 11.13 13.04 5.66
CA ARG A 296 10.00 12.59 6.47
C ARG A 296 8.88 13.62 6.62
N ALA A 297 9.21 14.90 6.55
CA ALA A 297 8.20 15.97 6.58
C ALA A 297 7.32 15.94 5.32
N VAL A 298 7.86 15.38 4.25
CA VAL A 298 7.15 15.06 3.02
C VAL A 298 7.05 13.54 2.95
N GLU A 299 6.11 12.96 3.70
CA GLU A 299 5.83 11.51 3.64
C GLU A 299 5.89 11.02 2.18
N PRO A 300 6.59 9.91 1.88
CA PRO A 300 6.62 9.38 0.53
C PRO A 300 5.19 9.12 0.05
N ALA A 301 4.63 10.11 -0.60
CA ALA A 301 3.22 10.11 -1.02
C ALA A 301 3.02 9.35 -2.33
N CYS A 302 3.98 8.50 -2.70
CA CYS A 302 3.90 7.69 -3.91
C CYS A 302 2.68 6.76 -3.86
N ARG A 303 1.81 6.91 -4.84
CA ARG A 303 0.58 6.13 -5.01
C ARG A 303 0.48 5.68 -6.45
N LYS A 304 -0.26 4.62 -6.66
CA LYS A 304 -0.59 4.08 -7.97
C LYS A 304 -2.10 3.83 -8.03
N THR A 305 -2.71 4.11 -9.18
CA THR A 305 -4.08 3.66 -9.43
C THR A 305 -4.10 2.13 -9.55
N PRO A 306 -5.12 1.43 -9.04
CA PRO A 306 -5.20 -0.02 -9.12
C PRO A 306 -5.13 -0.55 -10.55
N ASP A 307 -4.52 -1.70 -10.75
CA ASP A 307 -4.58 -2.47 -12.00
C ASP A 307 -5.95 -3.13 -12.15
N VAL A 308 -6.59 -3.51 -11.04
CA VAL A 308 -7.86 -4.23 -11.00
C VAL A 308 -9.00 -3.29 -10.66
N ASN A 309 -10.03 -3.25 -11.53
CA ASN A 309 -11.23 -2.43 -11.32
C ASN A 309 -12.21 -3.12 -10.37
N GLU A 310 -11.90 -3.10 -9.09
CA GLU A 310 -12.72 -3.71 -8.03
C GLU A 310 -12.75 -2.82 -6.79
N VAL A 311 -13.90 -2.71 -6.15
CA VAL A 311 -14.03 -2.04 -4.85
C VAL A 311 -13.60 -3.00 -3.75
N VAL A 312 -12.47 -2.71 -3.11
CA VAL A 312 -11.85 -3.57 -2.08
C VAL A 312 -11.84 -2.94 -0.68
N LEU A 313 -12.16 -1.65 -0.56
CA LEU A 313 -12.21 -0.91 0.70
C LEU A 313 -13.64 -0.48 1.02
N GLY A 314 -13.87 0.01 2.25
CA GLY A 314 -15.17 0.44 2.71
C GLY A 314 -16.01 -0.73 3.23
N THR A 315 -17.35 -0.62 3.11
CA THR A 315 -18.28 -1.69 3.51
C THR A 315 -18.68 -2.53 2.31
N LEU A 316 -18.39 -3.83 2.37
CA LEU A 316 -18.55 -4.78 1.27
C LEU A 316 -19.57 -5.86 1.64
N LYS A 317 -20.37 -6.30 0.68
CA LYS A 317 -21.33 -7.42 0.87
C LYS A 317 -20.64 -8.78 0.99
N LYS A 318 -19.40 -8.92 0.49
CA LYS A 318 -18.57 -10.12 0.55
C LYS A 318 -17.10 -9.72 0.45
N LEU A 319 -16.21 -10.57 0.92
CA LEU A 319 -14.77 -10.37 0.67
C LEU A 319 -14.49 -10.47 -0.83
N PRO A 320 -13.62 -9.58 -1.38
CA PRO A 320 -13.24 -9.61 -2.79
C PRO A 320 -12.61 -10.95 -3.17
N GLY A 321 -12.88 -11.42 -4.36
CA GLY A 321 -12.49 -12.76 -4.78
C GLY A 321 -13.40 -13.86 -4.22
N CYS A 322 -12.89 -15.09 -4.21
CA CYS A 322 -13.59 -16.26 -3.66
C CYS A 322 -13.04 -16.62 -2.28
N ASN A 323 -13.38 -15.83 -1.26
CA ASN A 323 -12.82 -15.93 0.08
C ASN A 323 -13.89 -16.06 1.16
N PRO A 324 -14.64 -17.19 1.21
CA PRO A 324 -15.57 -17.43 2.31
C PRO A 324 -14.77 -17.55 3.64
N VAL A 325 -15.39 -17.10 4.72
CA VAL A 325 -14.78 -17.22 6.05
C VAL A 325 -14.69 -18.68 6.47
N THR A 326 -13.47 -19.18 6.65
CA THR A 326 -13.18 -20.58 6.98
C THR A 326 -12.28 -20.70 8.19
N LYS A 327 -12.62 -21.61 9.12
CA LYS A 327 -11.88 -21.82 10.38
C LYS A 327 -10.91 -23.01 10.35
N THR A 328 -10.92 -23.81 9.28
CA THR A 328 -10.04 -24.99 9.15
C THR A 328 -9.24 -24.94 7.85
N THR A 329 -8.05 -25.51 7.85
CA THR A 329 -7.17 -25.60 6.67
C THR A 329 -7.85 -26.40 5.53
N ALA A 330 -8.57 -27.48 5.87
CA ALA A 330 -9.30 -28.26 4.89
C ALA A 330 -10.41 -27.43 4.21
N ALA A 331 -11.21 -26.67 5.00
CA ALA A 331 -12.23 -25.78 4.45
C ALA A 331 -11.64 -24.64 3.60
N ALA A 332 -10.50 -24.06 4.02
CA ALA A 332 -9.80 -23.03 3.26
C ALA A 332 -9.34 -23.58 1.89
N ARG A 333 -8.75 -24.75 1.86
CA ARG A 333 -8.31 -25.43 0.62
C ARG A 333 -9.50 -25.78 -0.28
N ALA A 334 -10.59 -26.31 0.29
CA ALA A 334 -11.80 -26.63 -0.46
C ALA A 334 -12.48 -25.40 -1.06
N ALA A 335 -12.43 -24.25 -0.36
CA ALA A 335 -12.99 -22.99 -0.84
C ALA A 335 -12.13 -22.33 -1.93
N SER A 336 -10.82 -22.61 -1.95
CA SER A 336 -9.91 -22.03 -2.95
C SER A 336 -10.24 -22.58 -4.34
N GLY A 337 -10.61 -21.68 -5.26
CA GLY A 337 -10.95 -22.05 -6.64
C GLY A 337 -12.39 -22.57 -6.87
N THR A 338 -13.22 -22.63 -5.84
CA THR A 338 -14.60 -23.20 -5.96
C THR A 338 -15.70 -22.17 -6.22
N CYS A 339 -15.38 -20.99 -6.74
CA CYS A 339 -16.39 -20.03 -7.18
C CYS A 339 -16.58 -20.08 -8.71
N PRO A 340 -17.29 -21.08 -9.25
CA PRO A 340 -17.37 -21.33 -10.70
C PRO A 340 -18.01 -20.20 -11.50
N ASN A 341 -18.75 -19.30 -10.85
CA ASN A 341 -19.45 -18.17 -11.47
C ASN A 341 -18.90 -16.81 -11.00
N LEU A 342 -17.68 -16.75 -10.45
CA LEU A 342 -17.08 -15.48 -10.09
C LEU A 342 -16.60 -14.76 -11.35
N ALA A 343 -17.37 -13.76 -11.80
CA ALA A 343 -16.90 -12.87 -12.84
C ALA A 343 -15.63 -12.15 -12.34
N LEU A 344 -14.51 -12.31 -13.05
CA LEU A 344 -13.29 -11.57 -12.75
C LEU A 344 -13.55 -10.09 -13.03
N PRO A 345 -13.09 -9.20 -12.13
CA PRO A 345 -13.18 -7.76 -12.38
C PRO A 345 -12.31 -7.40 -13.59
N PRO A 346 -12.71 -6.37 -14.36
CA PRO A 346 -11.90 -5.91 -15.48
C PRO A 346 -10.55 -5.36 -14.99
N VAL A 347 -9.53 -5.52 -15.83
CA VAL A 347 -8.19 -5.00 -15.60
C VAL A 347 -8.01 -3.72 -16.42
N PHE A 348 -7.44 -2.68 -15.83
CA PHE A 348 -7.15 -1.44 -16.53
C PHE A 348 -5.94 -1.59 -17.45
N LYS A 349 -6.06 -1.09 -18.68
CA LYS A 349 -4.94 -1.11 -19.66
C LYS A 349 -3.81 -0.16 -19.29
N LYS A 350 -4.07 0.84 -18.45
CA LYS A 350 -3.11 1.86 -18.06
C LYS A 350 -3.37 2.29 -16.62
N THR A 351 -2.33 2.30 -15.84
CA THR A 351 -2.31 2.83 -14.47
C THR A 351 -1.56 4.15 -14.44
N THR A 352 -1.80 4.94 -13.41
CA THR A 352 -1.18 6.26 -13.22
C THR A 352 -0.55 6.32 -11.83
N THR A 353 0.71 6.71 -11.78
CA THR A 353 1.41 7.03 -10.53
C THR A 353 1.12 8.48 -10.14
N TYR A 354 0.92 8.74 -8.86
CA TYR A 354 0.68 10.07 -8.34
C TYR A 354 1.23 10.23 -6.91
N THR A 355 1.47 11.48 -6.51
CA THR A 355 2.04 11.85 -5.20
C THR A 355 1.08 12.72 -4.38
N SER A 356 -0.19 12.39 -4.37
CA SER A 356 -1.25 13.13 -3.67
C SER A 356 -1.96 12.25 -2.65
N LYS A 357 -2.52 12.87 -1.61
CA LYS A 357 -3.43 12.22 -0.67
C LYS A 357 -4.70 11.69 -1.34
N PHE A 358 -5.06 12.27 -2.48
CA PHE A 358 -6.30 11.95 -3.21
C PHE A 358 -5.97 11.39 -4.59
N ALA A 359 -6.82 10.51 -5.05
CA ALA A 359 -6.65 9.90 -6.35
C ALA A 359 -6.99 10.87 -7.50
N PRO A 360 -6.27 10.75 -8.62
CA PRO A 360 -6.56 11.54 -9.81
C PRO A 360 -7.96 11.24 -10.38
N PRO A 361 -8.52 12.14 -11.19
CA PRO A 361 -9.83 11.97 -11.80
C PRO A 361 -9.90 10.69 -12.63
N GLY A 362 -11.02 9.98 -12.52
CA GLY A 362 -11.24 8.72 -13.24
C GLY A 362 -10.50 7.52 -12.67
N SER A 363 -9.77 7.70 -11.57
CA SER A 363 -9.23 6.58 -10.80
C SER A 363 -10.37 5.88 -10.05
N HIS A 364 -10.45 4.57 -10.16
CA HIS A 364 -11.34 3.76 -9.34
C HIS A 364 -10.72 3.58 -7.96
N VAL A 365 -10.79 4.64 -7.16
CA VAL A 365 -10.57 4.57 -5.73
C VAL A 365 -11.89 4.30 -5.05
N THR A 366 -11.80 3.71 -3.92
CA THR A 366 -12.91 3.25 -3.13
C THR A 366 -13.95 4.33 -2.91
N LYS A 367 -15.17 3.89 -2.75
CA LYS A 367 -16.35 4.72 -2.49
C LYS A 367 -16.16 5.70 -1.31
N ASP A 368 -15.25 5.39 -0.41
CA ASP A 368 -15.03 6.13 0.84
C ASP A 368 -13.75 7.00 0.84
N MET A 369 -12.97 7.01 -0.26
CA MET A 369 -11.80 7.89 -0.36
C MET A 369 -12.12 9.16 -1.14
N PRO A 370 -11.65 10.32 -0.67
CA PRO A 370 -11.79 11.55 -1.42
C PRO A 370 -11.13 11.44 -2.79
N SER A 371 -11.84 11.86 -3.83
CA SER A 371 -11.34 11.83 -5.20
C SER A 371 -11.73 13.09 -5.95
N THR A 372 -10.96 13.45 -6.97
CA THR A 372 -11.32 14.53 -7.86
C THR A 372 -12.41 14.08 -8.80
N VAL A 373 -13.50 14.84 -8.88
CA VAL A 373 -14.61 14.58 -9.79
C VAL A 373 -14.15 14.78 -11.23
N ALA A 374 -14.14 13.72 -12.04
CA ALA A 374 -13.67 13.78 -13.42
C ALA A 374 -14.54 14.68 -14.31
N SER A 375 -15.86 14.68 -14.08
CA SER A 375 -16.82 15.55 -14.77
C SER A 375 -18.10 15.69 -13.98
N TYR A 376 -18.75 16.85 -14.10
CA TYR A 376 -20.08 17.08 -13.58
C TYR A 376 -20.91 17.86 -14.59
N LYS A 377 -22.09 17.36 -14.99
CA LYS A 377 -22.89 17.89 -16.12
C LYS A 377 -21.98 18.00 -17.38
N SER A 378 -21.93 19.17 -17.98
CA SER A 378 -21.12 19.43 -19.18
C SER A 378 -19.72 19.98 -18.88
N TYR A 379 -19.27 19.99 -17.63
CA TYR A 379 -17.93 20.46 -17.25
C TYR A 379 -17.01 19.27 -17.01
N LYS A 380 -15.80 19.35 -17.58
CA LYS A 380 -14.74 18.34 -17.40
C LYS A 380 -13.57 18.94 -16.63
N TYR A 381 -13.01 18.17 -15.71
CA TYR A 381 -11.78 18.50 -15.01
C TYR A 381 -10.63 18.70 -16.01
N GLN A 382 -9.87 19.78 -15.82
CA GLN A 382 -8.75 20.14 -16.67
C GLN A 382 -7.40 19.93 -16.00
N GLY A 383 -7.33 19.96 -14.67
CA GLY A 383 -6.08 19.87 -13.91
C GLY A 383 -6.16 20.67 -12.61
N CYS A 384 -5.08 20.63 -11.87
CA CYS A 384 -4.82 21.49 -10.73
C CYS A 384 -4.04 22.71 -11.24
N TYR A 385 -4.57 23.92 -11.03
CA TYR A 385 -3.99 25.18 -11.54
C TYR A 385 -3.58 26.08 -10.39
N SER A 386 -2.43 26.76 -10.53
CA SER A 386 -2.00 27.78 -9.56
C SER A 386 -2.98 28.93 -9.47
N ASP A 387 -3.18 29.49 -8.27
CA ASP A 387 -3.99 30.67 -8.03
C ASP A 387 -3.23 31.67 -7.14
N VAL A 388 -2.08 32.12 -7.62
CA VAL A 388 -1.18 33.05 -6.93
C VAL A 388 -1.10 34.40 -7.67
N GLY A 389 -1.03 35.49 -6.92
CA GLY A 389 -0.98 36.85 -7.49
C GLY A 389 -2.32 37.29 -8.06
N ALA A 390 -2.39 37.52 -9.37
CA ALA A 390 -3.66 37.76 -10.05
C ALA A 390 -4.43 36.44 -10.12
N ARG A 391 -5.66 36.42 -9.64
CA ARG A 391 -6.54 35.24 -9.62
C ARG A 391 -6.67 34.60 -11.00
N THR A 392 -6.51 33.28 -11.07
CA THR A 392 -6.67 32.51 -12.30
C THR A 392 -8.10 32.61 -12.87
N LEU A 393 -9.11 32.68 -11.98
CA LEU A 393 -10.50 32.99 -12.33
C LEU A 393 -10.96 34.20 -11.53
N SER A 394 -11.46 35.21 -12.22
CA SER A 394 -11.71 36.56 -11.65
C SER A 394 -12.99 36.69 -10.85
N LYS A 395 -13.98 35.81 -11.03
CA LYS A 395 -15.28 35.93 -10.40
C LYS A 395 -15.49 34.92 -9.29
N ARG A 396 -15.57 35.39 -8.05
CA ARG A 396 -16.03 34.57 -6.93
C ARG A 396 -17.55 34.38 -7.01
N LEU A 397 -17.99 33.12 -6.91
CA LEU A 397 -19.39 32.75 -6.86
C LEU A 397 -19.89 32.62 -5.40
N SER A 398 -21.12 32.13 -5.24
CA SER A 398 -21.77 32.02 -3.94
C SER A 398 -20.93 31.32 -2.86
N PRO A 399 -20.81 31.86 -1.63
CA PRO A 399 -20.14 31.21 -0.50
C PRO A 399 -20.75 29.86 -0.09
N SER A 400 -22.01 29.60 -0.47
CA SER A 400 -22.67 28.29 -0.20
C SER A 400 -22.31 27.20 -1.19
N ALA A 401 -21.58 27.52 -2.27
CA ALA A 401 -21.21 26.56 -3.30
C ALA A 401 -19.98 25.72 -2.91
N LYS A 402 -20.07 25.00 -1.79
CA LYS A 402 -18.98 24.24 -1.14
C LYS A 402 -18.79 22.81 -1.66
N THR A 403 -19.36 22.47 -2.81
CA THR A 403 -19.19 21.18 -3.49
C THR A 403 -18.94 21.40 -4.96
N VAL A 404 -18.30 20.42 -5.64
CA VAL A 404 -18.12 20.48 -7.10
C VAL A 404 -19.49 20.66 -7.81
N ALA A 405 -20.50 19.93 -7.37
CA ALA A 405 -21.84 20.01 -7.95
C ALA A 405 -22.47 21.40 -7.81
N ALA A 406 -22.39 22.00 -6.62
CA ALA A 406 -22.94 23.33 -6.35
C ALA A 406 -22.16 24.42 -7.11
N CYS A 407 -20.83 24.36 -7.10
CA CYS A 407 -19.96 25.31 -7.79
C CYS A 407 -20.16 25.27 -9.31
N VAL A 408 -20.16 24.09 -9.92
CA VAL A 408 -20.46 23.92 -11.35
C VAL A 408 -21.88 24.36 -11.68
N GLY A 409 -22.86 24.07 -10.80
CA GLY A 409 -24.23 24.50 -10.96
C GLY A 409 -24.34 26.04 -11.01
N ALA A 410 -23.72 26.75 -10.06
CA ALA A 410 -23.68 28.20 -10.01
C ALA A 410 -22.98 28.81 -11.23
N ALA A 411 -21.83 28.28 -11.64
CA ALA A 411 -21.12 28.74 -12.83
C ALA A 411 -21.92 28.54 -14.11
N LYS A 412 -22.59 27.39 -14.26
CA LYS A 412 -23.47 27.11 -15.42
C LYS A 412 -24.63 28.07 -15.50
N SER A 413 -25.32 28.35 -14.37
CA SER A 413 -26.44 29.30 -14.32
C SER A 413 -26.00 30.72 -14.64
N ALA A 414 -24.76 31.08 -14.30
CA ALA A 414 -24.19 32.40 -14.58
C ALA A 414 -23.48 32.46 -15.96
N GLY A 415 -23.50 31.40 -16.78
CA GLY A 415 -22.96 31.36 -18.15
C GLY A 415 -21.46 31.35 -18.27
N TYR A 416 -20.71 30.88 -17.23
CA TYR A 416 -19.26 30.82 -17.27
C TYR A 416 -18.74 29.53 -17.92
N SER A 417 -17.64 29.65 -18.69
CA SER A 417 -17.02 28.57 -19.38
C SER A 417 -16.03 27.78 -18.49
N TYR A 418 -15.44 28.43 -17.49
CA TYR A 418 -14.53 27.84 -16.51
C TYR A 418 -15.05 27.99 -15.11
N VAL A 419 -14.79 27.00 -14.28
CA VAL A 419 -15.07 27.01 -12.86
C VAL A 419 -13.94 26.33 -12.11
N GLY A 420 -13.57 26.88 -10.97
CA GLY A 420 -12.50 26.36 -10.11
C GLY A 420 -12.93 26.34 -8.66
N LEU A 421 -12.52 25.28 -7.96
CA LEU A 421 -12.70 25.19 -6.52
C LEU A 421 -11.34 25.34 -5.84
N GLU A 422 -11.28 26.12 -4.77
CA GLU A 422 -10.10 26.44 -4.00
C GLU A 422 -10.38 26.32 -2.50
N TYR A 423 -9.35 26.05 -1.73
CA TYR A 423 -9.38 26.06 -0.26
C TYR A 423 -10.52 25.23 0.36
N GLY A 424 -10.93 24.14 -0.32
CA GLY A 424 -12.00 23.25 0.14
C GLY A 424 -13.42 23.80 0.04
N GLY A 425 -13.61 25.12 -0.07
CA GLY A 425 -14.94 25.75 0.00
C GLY A 425 -15.12 26.99 -0.86
N GLU A 426 -14.11 27.47 -1.55
CA GLU A 426 -14.23 28.62 -2.43
C GLU A 426 -14.60 28.20 -3.85
N CYS A 427 -15.54 28.92 -4.46
CA CYS A 427 -15.99 28.69 -5.83
C CYS A 427 -15.70 29.92 -6.70
N TRP A 428 -14.91 29.71 -7.74
CA TRP A 428 -14.45 30.73 -8.67
C TRP A 428 -14.89 30.41 -10.11
N ALA A 429 -15.14 31.42 -10.92
CA ALA A 429 -15.58 31.25 -12.30
C ALA A 429 -15.00 32.31 -13.22
N GLY A 430 -15.03 32.04 -14.53
CA GLY A 430 -14.59 32.96 -15.57
C GLY A 430 -14.85 32.43 -16.96
N ASN A 431 -14.69 33.28 -17.98
CA ASN A 431 -14.78 32.88 -19.39
C ASN A 431 -13.39 32.71 -20.05
N ALA A 432 -12.34 33.12 -19.34
CA ALA A 432 -10.95 32.94 -19.71
C ALA A 432 -10.12 32.71 -18.44
N LEU A 433 -8.97 32.08 -18.58
CA LEU A 433 -7.95 32.00 -17.55
C LEU A 433 -7.05 33.23 -17.61
N ALA A 434 -6.57 33.71 -16.47
CA ALA A 434 -5.55 34.76 -16.43
C ALA A 434 -4.27 34.34 -17.17
N SER A 435 -3.53 35.29 -17.73
CA SER A 435 -2.32 35.03 -18.53
C SER A 435 -1.20 34.31 -17.77
N GLY A 436 -1.20 34.36 -16.43
CA GLY A 436 -0.26 33.65 -15.55
C GLY A 436 -0.74 32.28 -15.07
N ALA A 437 -1.92 31.82 -15.46
CA ALA A 437 -2.47 30.54 -15.05
C ALA A 437 -1.58 29.38 -15.53
N LYS A 438 -1.14 28.54 -14.60
CA LYS A 438 -0.28 27.37 -14.91
C LYS A 438 -0.88 26.14 -14.26
N GLU A 439 -0.87 25.05 -15.00
CA GLU A 439 -1.10 23.73 -14.40
C GLU A 439 0.05 23.43 -13.44
N VAL A 440 -0.29 22.98 -12.25
CA VAL A 440 0.65 22.58 -11.20
C VAL A 440 0.47 21.11 -10.87
N ALA A 441 1.42 20.54 -10.10
CA ALA A 441 1.33 19.14 -9.70
C ALA A 441 -0.03 18.85 -9.05
N PHE A 442 -0.65 17.75 -9.43
CA PHE A 442 -1.98 17.33 -8.95
C PHE A 442 -2.10 17.38 -7.42
N GLY A 443 -1.01 17.03 -6.69
CA GLY A 443 -0.95 17.05 -5.23
C GLY A 443 -1.10 18.43 -4.58
N LYS A 444 -1.05 19.52 -5.34
CA LYS A 444 -1.35 20.86 -4.81
C LYS A 444 -2.84 21.10 -4.59
N CYS A 445 -3.72 20.32 -5.24
CA CYS A 445 -5.16 20.28 -4.97
C CYS A 445 -5.43 19.18 -3.93
N ASP A 446 -5.18 19.45 -2.67
CA ASP A 446 -5.11 18.47 -1.57
C ASP A 446 -6.14 18.73 -0.45
N MET A 447 -7.16 19.53 -0.72
CA MET A 447 -8.24 19.83 0.23
C MET A 447 -9.56 19.19 -0.18
N VAL A 448 -10.21 18.50 0.77
CA VAL A 448 -11.56 17.99 0.55
C VAL A 448 -12.59 19.11 0.55
N CYS A 449 -13.67 18.92 -0.19
CA CYS A 449 -14.78 19.89 -0.21
C CYS A 449 -15.44 19.97 1.16
N GLU A 450 -15.71 21.18 1.65
CA GLU A 450 -16.43 21.39 2.91
C GLU A 450 -17.82 20.74 2.91
N GLY A 451 -18.52 20.82 1.79
CA GLY A 451 -19.86 20.28 1.64
C GLY A 451 -19.94 18.81 1.16
N ASN A 452 -18.83 18.20 0.80
CA ASN A 452 -18.75 16.78 0.46
C ASN A 452 -17.32 16.24 0.65
N LYS A 453 -17.06 15.59 1.76
CA LYS A 453 -15.75 15.06 2.13
C LYS A 453 -15.19 13.97 1.20
N LEU A 454 -16.00 13.45 0.29
CA LEU A 454 -15.58 12.48 -0.74
C LEU A 454 -15.12 13.16 -2.05
N ASN A 455 -15.15 14.48 -2.14
CA ASN A 455 -14.65 15.20 -3.31
C ASN A 455 -13.49 16.12 -2.94
N VAL A 456 -12.62 16.37 -3.92
CA VAL A 456 -11.51 17.33 -3.83
C VAL A 456 -11.94 18.68 -4.39
N CYS A 457 -11.67 19.74 -3.63
CA CYS A 457 -12.03 21.12 -3.94
C CYS A 457 -10.80 22.05 -3.86
N GLY A 458 -9.78 21.76 -4.70
CA GLY A 458 -8.57 22.58 -4.77
C GLY A 458 -7.63 22.39 -3.58
N GLY A 459 -6.80 23.37 -3.35
CA GLY A 459 -5.84 23.44 -2.26
C GLY A 459 -5.51 24.91 -1.93
N GLY A 460 -4.53 25.15 -1.08
CA GLY A 460 -4.04 26.50 -0.80
C GLY A 460 -3.36 27.07 -2.05
N ASN A 461 -3.88 28.18 -2.58
CA ASN A 461 -3.41 28.83 -3.82
C ASN A 461 -3.42 27.87 -5.04
N ALA A 462 -4.38 26.93 -5.07
CA ALA A 462 -4.51 25.95 -6.15
C ALA A 462 -5.98 25.62 -6.44
N LEU A 463 -6.37 25.74 -7.70
CA LEU A 463 -7.72 25.47 -8.19
C LEU A 463 -7.86 24.05 -8.75
N SER A 464 -8.85 23.29 -8.28
CA SER A 464 -9.42 22.19 -9.08
C SER A 464 -10.22 22.79 -10.23
N LEU A 465 -9.63 22.88 -11.43
CA LEU A 465 -10.19 23.58 -12.58
C LEU A 465 -11.07 22.67 -13.43
N TYR A 466 -12.23 23.18 -13.84
CA TYR A 466 -13.18 22.53 -14.75
C TYR A 466 -13.52 23.45 -15.92
N LYS A 467 -13.72 22.87 -17.12
CA LYS A 467 -14.10 23.60 -18.35
C LYS A 467 -15.37 23.02 -18.93
N LEU A 468 -16.26 23.91 -19.37
CA LEU A 468 -17.47 23.58 -20.12
C LEU A 468 -17.10 22.90 -21.45
N THR A 469 -17.56 21.69 -21.66
CA THR A 469 -17.47 20.99 -22.96
C THR A 469 -18.76 21.22 -23.75
N ARG A 470 -18.65 21.85 -24.92
CA ARG A 470 -19.79 21.97 -25.81
C ARG A 470 -20.13 20.58 -26.37
N SER A 471 -21.38 20.16 -26.23
CA SER A 471 -21.87 18.99 -26.97
C SER A 471 -21.88 19.37 -28.45
N THR A 472 -21.10 18.67 -29.26
CA THR A 472 -21.27 18.72 -30.72
C THR A 472 -22.54 17.95 -31.08
N SER A 473 -23.69 18.62 -30.91
CA SER A 473 -24.91 18.14 -31.57
C SER A 473 -24.72 18.39 -33.06
N SER A 474 -24.49 17.34 -33.82
CA SER A 474 -24.62 17.36 -35.26
C SER A 474 -26.04 17.83 -35.57
N ARG A 475 -26.17 19.05 -36.13
CA ARG A 475 -27.40 19.45 -36.81
C ARG A 475 -27.61 18.49 -37.97
N VAL A 476 -28.51 17.55 -37.77
CA VAL A 476 -29.11 16.82 -38.90
C VAL A 476 -29.88 17.88 -39.70
N LYS A 477 -29.36 18.28 -40.86
CA LYS A 477 -30.10 19.05 -41.86
C LYS A 477 -31.32 18.18 -42.23
N ARG A 478 -32.52 18.62 -41.84
CA ARG A 478 -33.74 18.09 -42.43
C ARG A 478 -33.71 18.49 -43.91
N HIS A 479 -33.62 17.50 -44.79
CA HIS A 479 -33.98 17.64 -46.21
C HIS A 479 -35.52 17.88 -46.26
N GLU A 480 -35.92 19.05 -46.74
CA GLU A 480 -37.29 19.25 -47.20
C GLU A 480 -37.52 18.43 -48.47
N PRO A 481 -38.65 17.74 -48.63
CA PRO A 481 -39.01 17.06 -49.83
C PRO A 481 -39.43 18.05 -50.89
N HIS A 482 -38.74 18.09 -52.02
CA HIS A 482 -39.19 18.75 -53.23
C HIS A 482 -40.47 18.08 -53.75
N THR A 483 -41.55 18.82 -53.71
CA THR A 483 -42.80 18.50 -54.44
C THR A 483 -42.57 18.67 -55.92
N LEU A 484 -42.60 17.59 -56.69
CA LEU A 484 -42.71 17.57 -58.15
C LEU A 484 -44.15 17.93 -58.50
N GLY A 485 -44.37 19.11 -59.06
CA GLY A 485 -45.60 19.47 -59.75
C GLY A 485 -45.68 18.80 -61.12
N HIS A 486 -46.80 18.14 -61.37
CA HIS A 486 -47.19 17.73 -62.71
C HIS A 486 -47.83 18.87 -63.46
N ALA A 487 -47.38 19.09 -64.67
CA ALA A 487 -48.14 19.59 -65.81
C ALA A 487 -47.61 18.91 -67.08
#